data_bd3c3d6836188f932e991ff66555ef1d
#
_entry.id   bd3c3d6836188f932e991ff66555ef1d
#
_cell.length_a   1.000
_cell.length_b   1.000
_cell.length_c   1.000
_cell.angle_alpha   90.00
_cell.angle_beta   90.00
_cell.angle_gamma   90.00
#
_symmetry.space_group_name_H-M   'P 1'
#
loop_
_entity.id
_entity.type
_entity.pdbx_description
1 polymer ?
#
loop_
_entity_poly.entity_id
_entity_poly.type
_entity_poly.pdbx_seq_one_letter_code
_entity_poly.pdbx_strand_id
1 'polypeptide(L)'
;MSKRVNHITELIGNTPLVKLNRLTDADSADIYVKVEAFNAGGSVKDRIALNIIETAEREGQLKPGDTIIEATSGNTGVGLSLVGAAKGYKVITIMPDSMSIERRQLMAAYGTQVLLTPAAEGFGAAVQKAEELSQQPGYFWAKQFDNPANPSIHYQTTGQEIIQAFDGETPDAFVAGIGTGGTITGVGRALKEKNAAVQIIGVEPEEAPFISKGQKGKHRIQGISAGFLPSIIDKEVIDDFELITSELAIETAKKLAATEGILTGISSGAAVAAALRVAKRLGKGKTVVALLPDTGERYLSTGIFNQE
;
A
#
# COMPACT_ATOMS: atom_id res chain seq x y z
N MET A 1 -9.73 22.80 -10.42
CA MET A 1 -9.56 22.99 -11.89
C MET A 1 -9.32 21.63 -12.53
N SER A 2 -9.90 21.37 -13.71
CA SER A 2 -9.62 20.15 -14.47
C SER A 2 -8.15 20.11 -14.89
N LYS A 3 -7.46 18.99 -14.65
CA LYS A 3 -6.06 18.81 -15.05
C LYS A 3 -6.02 18.12 -16.41
N ARG A 4 -5.34 18.71 -17.40
CA ARG A 4 -5.01 18.04 -18.66
C ARG A 4 -3.65 17.42 -18.52
N VAL A 5 -3.56 16.13 -18.80
CA VAL A 5 -2.30 15.35 -18.73
C VAL A 5 -2.04 14.69 -20.08
N ASN A 6 -0.79 14.39 -20.37
CA ASN A 6 -0.40 13.71 -21.62
C ASN A 6 -0.35 12.18 -21.44
N HIS A 7 -0.20 11.71 -20.20
CA HIS A 7 -0.01 10.30 -19.88
C HIS A 7 -0.77 9.92 -18.61
N ILE A 8 -1.36 8.73 -18.59
CA ILE A 8 -2.13 8.27 -17.41
C ILE A 8 -1.29 8.21 -16.13
N THR A 9 0.02 7.95 -16.23
CA THR A 9 0.93 7.90 -15.10
C THR A 9 1.10 9.23 -14.38
N GLU A 10 0.81 10.37 -15.04
CA GLU A 10 0.83 11.70 -14.43
C GLU A 10 -0.33 11.93 -13.42
N LEU A 11 -1.29 10.99 -13.38
CA LEU A 11 -2.37 10.98 -12.40
C LEU A 11 -2.05 10.14 -11.16
N ILE A 12 -0.86 9.55 -11.09
CA ILE A 12 -0.38 8.83 -9.92
C ILE A 12 0.14 9.84 -8.90
N GLY A 13 -0.29 9.70 -7.65
CA GLY A 13 0.03 10.63 -6.58
C GLY A 13 -0.97 11.79 -6.47
N ASN A 14 -0.64 12.79 -5.66
CA ASN A 14 -1.50 13.92 -5.32
C ASN A 14 -2.90 13.48 -4.84
N THR A 15 -2.94 12.41 -4.07
CA THR A 15 -4.18 11.85 -3.53
C THR A 15 -4.72 12.72 -2.40
N PRO A 16 -6.05 12.79 -2.23
CA PRO A 16 -6.66 13.68 -1.23
C PRO A 16 -6.43 13.20 0.20
N LEU A 17 -6.41 14.18 1.12
CA LEU A 17 -6.65 13.96 2.55
C LEU A 17 -8.09 14.35 2.88
N VAL A 18 -8.81 13.47 3.56
CA VAL A 18 -10.22 13.67 3.94
C VAL A 18 -10.34 13.57 5.46
N LYS A 19 -10.93 14.58 6.09
CA LYS A 19 -11.22 14.54 7.54
C LYS A 19 -12.36 13.56 7.82
N LEU A 20 -12.20 12.70 8.82
CA LEU A 20 -13.30 11.91 9.36
C LEU A 20 -14.15 12.76 10.29
N ASN A 21 -15.47 12.69 10.14
CA ASN A 21 -16.40 13.56 10.86
C ASN A 21 -17.38 12.81 11.75
N ARG A 22 -17.65 11.54 11.48
CA ARG A 22 -18.70 10.76 12.16
C ARG A 22 -18.18 9.55 12.92
N LEU A 23 -16.94 9.17 12.71
CA LEU A 23 -16.28 8.06 13.41
C LEU A 23 -15.42 8.52 14.58
N THR A 24 -15.17 9.83 14.73
CA THR A 24 -14.31 10.40 15.76
C THR A 24 -15.14 10.95 16.91
N ASP A 25 -14.63 10.82 18.14
CA ASP A 25 -15.21 11.43 19.34
C ASP A 25 -14.78 12.91 19.46
N ALA A 26 -15.60 13.74 20.09
CA ALA A 26 -15.37 15.17 20.25
C ALA A 26 -14.10 15.54 21.05
N ASP A 27 -13.64 14.62 21.91
CA ASP A 27 -12.45 14.81 22.76
C ASP A 27 -11.19 14.13 22.18
N SER A 28 -11.31 13.50 21.01
CA SER A 28 -10.19 12.88 20.28
C SER A 28 -9.47 13.88 19.38
N ALA A 29 -8.26 13.52 18.93
CA ALA A 29 -7.57 14.23 17.87
C ALA A 29 -8.37 14.17 16.56
N ASP A 30 -8.18 15.16 15.69
CA ASP A 30 -8.72 15.14 14.33
C ASP A 30 -8.03 14.05 13.51
N ILE A 31 -8.80 13.22 12.80
CA ILE A 31 -8.25 12.18 11.90
C ILE A 31 -8.48 12.59 10.46
N TYR A 32 -7.39 12.63 9.72
CA TYR A 32 -7.40 12.76 8.26
C TYR A 32 -6.98 11.44 7.62
N VAL A 33 -7.67 11.02 6.57
CA VAL A 33 -7.32 9.81 5.82
C VAL A 33 -6.74 10.17 4.46
N LYS A 34 -5.57 9.64 4.15
CA LYS A 34 -4.91 9.76 2.84
C LYS A 34 -5.46 8.67 1.92
N VAL A 35 -6.32 9.06 0.98
CA VAL A 35 -7.12 8.11 0.18
C VAL A 35 -6.37 7.71 -1.10
N GLU A 36 -5.57 6.66 -1.03
CA GLU A 36 -4.74 6.18 -2.16
C GLU A 36 -5.53 5.47 -3.27
N ALA A 37 -6.82 5.19 -3.04
CA ALA A 37 -7.74 4.73 -4.08
C ALA A 37 -7.89 5.73 -5.24
N PHE A 38 -7.54 6.99 -5.05
CA PHE A 38 -7.56 8.03 -6.10
C PHE A 38 -6.36 7.98 -7.05
N ASN A 39 -5.38 7.12 -6.84
CA ASN A 39 -4.38 6.83 -7.87
C ASN A 39 -5.04 6.20 -9.10
N ALA A 40 -4.42 6.37 -10.26
CA ALA A 40 -4.95 5.91 -11.56
C ALA A 40 -5.32 4.42 -11.61
N GLY A 41 -4.57 3.57 -10.93
CA GLY A 41 -4.84 2.13 -10.79
C GLY A 41 -5.55 1.76 -9.49
N GLY A 42 -5.97 2.74 -8.69
CA GLY A 42 -6.79 2.55 -7.49
C GLY A 42 -6.04 2.09 -6.24
N SER A 43 -4.73 2.26 -6.16
CA SER A 43 -3.98 1.93 -4.94
C SER A 43 -2.67 2.68 -4.76
N VAL A 44 -2.16 2.66 -3.53
CA VAL A 44 -0.84 3.18 -3.15
C VAL A 44 0.31 2.56 -3.95
N LYS A 45 0.12 1.35 -4.48
CA LYS A 45 1.15 0.61 -5.21
C LYS A 45 1.42 1.16 -6.61
N ASP A 46 0.55 1.99 -7.15
CA ASP A 46 0.78 2.68 -8.42
C ASP A 46 2.03 3.56 -8.32
N ARG A 47 2.23 4.20 -7.15
CA ARG A 47 3.41 5.04 -6.87
C ARG A 47 4.71 4.25 -6.98
N ILE A 48 4.79 3.10 -6.31
CA ILE A 48 5.99 2.28 -6.33
C ILE A 48 6.21 1.65 -7.70
N ALA A 49 5.16 1.22 -8.39
CA ALA A 49 5.24 0.67 -9.73
C ALA A 49 5.86 1.68 -10.71
N LEU A 50 5.38 2.92 -10.69
CA LEU A 50 5.94 3.99 -11.53
C LEU A 50 7.41 4.24 -11.19
N ASN A 51 7.74 4.45 -9.92
CA ASN A 51 9.09 4.82 -9.52
C ASN A 51 10.12 3.70 -9.73
N ILE A 52 9.74 2.45 -9.51
CA ILE A 52 10.62 1.29 -9.78
C ILE A 52 10.94 1.22 -11.27
N ILE A 53 9.94 1.37 -12.13
CA ILE A 53 10.13 1.33 -13.59
C ILE A 53 10.99 2.50 -14.05
N GLU A 54 10.68 3.74 -13.66
CA GLU A 54 11.42 4.92 -14.07
C GLU A 54 12.84 4.96 -13.52
N THR A 55 13.05 4.44 -12.32
CA THR A 55 14.40 4.30 -11.77
C THR A 55 15.21 3.27 -12.58
N ALA A 56 14.62 2.13 -12.90
CA ALA A 56 15.28 1.10 -13.71
C ALA A 56 15.60 1.58 -15.13
N GLU A 57 14.72 2.37 -15.76
CA GLU A 57 14.96 3.02 -17.04
C GLU A 57 16.16 3.99 -16.96
N ARG A 58 16.17 4.86 -15.96
CA ARG A 58 17.23 5.86 -15.76
C ARG A 58 18.59 5.22 -15.48
N GLU A 59 18.60 4.08 -14.78
CA GLU A 59 19.81 3.32 -14.46
C GLU A 59 20.24 2.34 -15.57
N GLY A 60 19.46 2.24 -16.65
CA GLY A 60 19.74 1.35 -17.78
C GLY A 60 19.51 -0.13 -17.48
N GLN A 61 18.83 -0.45 -16.39
CA GLN A 61 18.46 -1.81 -15.99
C GLN A 61 17.23 -2.32 -16.75
N LEU A 62 16.35 -1.41 -17.19
CA LEU A 62 15.15 -1.70 -17.98
C LEU A 62 15.23 -0.92 -19.30
N LYS A 63 15.09 -1.62 -20.42
CA LYS A 63 15.18 -1.06 -21.78
C LYS A 63 13.89 -1.30 -22.56
N PRO A 64 13.60 -0.48 -23.59
CA PRO A 64 12.49 -0.75 -24.49
C PRO A 64 12.52 -2.18 -25.04
N GLY A 65 11.41 -2.89 -24.93
CA GLY A 65 11.28 -4.29 -25.32
C GLY A 65 11.51 -5.32 -24.23
N ASP A 66 12.07 -4.93 -23.08
CA ASP A 66 12.24 -5.80 -21.94
C ASP A 66 10.88 -6.16 -21.30
N THR A 67 10.91 -7.19 -20.46
CA THR A 67 9.75 -7.70 -19.75
C THR A 67 9.91 -7.45 -18.24
N ILE A 68 8.93 -6.79 -17.62
CA ILE A 68 8.88 -6.59 -16.18
C ILE A 68 8.25 -7.82 -15.52
N ILE A 69 8.87 -8.33 -14.48
CA ILE A 69 8.35 -9.47 -13.71
C ILE A 69 8.21 -9.13 -12.23
N GLU A 70 7.19 -9.72 -11.58
CA GLU A 70 7.00 -9.62 -10.13
C GLU A 70 6.22 -10.81 -9.59
N ALA A 71 6.67 -11.35 -8.45
CA ALA A 71 5.91 -12.31 -7.66
C ALA A 71 4.89 -11.55 -6.82
N THR A 72 3.64 -11.49 -7.26
CA THR A 72 2.58 -10.74 -6.58
C THR A 72 1.20 -11.13 -7.03
N SER A 73 0.27 -11.22 -6.11
CA SER A 73 -1.17 -11.37 -6.38
C SER A 73 -1.96 -10.11 -6.03
N GLY A 74 -1.28 -9.05 -5.61
CA GLY A 74 -1.91 -7.87 -5.02
C GLY A 74 -1.81 -6.61 -5.88
N ASN A 75 -1.95 -5.49 -5.20
CA ASN A 75 -1.98 -4.15 -5.80
C ASN A 75 -0.70 -3.79 -6.57
N THR A 76 0.46 -4.35 -6.17
CA THR A 76 1.71 -4.14 -6.90
C THR A 76 1.63 -4.70 -8.32
N GLY A 77 1.04 -5.89 -8.50
CA GLY A 77 0.83 -6.46 -9.82
C GLY A 77 -0.07 -5.57 -10.69
N VAL A 78 -1.14 -5.03 -10.12
CA VAL A 78 -2.04 -4.10 -10.82
C VAL A 78 -1.29 -2.81 -11.22
N GLY A 79 -0.53 -2.22 -10.30
CA GLY A 79 0.27 -1.01 -10.57
C GLY A 79 1.32 -1.22 -11.66
N LEU A 80 2.07 -2.34 -11.59
CA LEU A 80 3.04 -2.70 -12.64
C LEU A 80 2.36 -2.94 -13.98
N SER A 81 1.19 -3.58 -13.99
CA SER A 81 0.39 -3.81 -15.20
C SER A 81 -0.05 -2.49 -15.85
N LEU A 82 -0.59 -1.55 -15.06
CA LEU A 82 -1.01 -0.23 -15.54
C LEU A 82 0.18 0.55 -16.11
N VAL A 83 1.27 0.67 -15.35
CA VAL A 83 2.43 1.46 -15.76
C VAL A 83 3.14 0.80 -16.95
N GLY A 84 3.27 -0.54 -16.92
CA GLY A 84 3.85 -1.31 -18.03
C GLY A 84 3.07 -1.11 -19.33
N ALA A 85 1.74 -1.25 -19.29
CA ALA A 85 0.88 -0.98 -20.44
C ALA A 85 1.04 0.45 -20.95
N ALA A 86 1.03 1.43 -20.06
CA ALA A 86 1.16 2.84 -20.41
C ALA A 86 2.53 3.18 -21.02
N LYS A 87 3.62 2.51 -20.61
CA LYS A 87 4.99 2.73 -21.10
C LYS A 87 5.41 1.76 -22.20
N GLY A 88 4.56 0.80 -22.60
CA GLY A 88 4.81 -0.14 -23.69
C GLY A 88 5.68 -1.35 -23.31
N TYR A 89 5.76 -1.67 -22.01
CA TYR A 89 6.45 -2.87 -21.53
C TYR A 89 5.53 -4.08 -21.46
N LYS A 90 6.09 -5.25 -21.68
CA LYS A 90 5.46 -6.51 -21.30
C LYS A 90 5.56 -6.68 -19.80
N VAL A 91 4.50 -7.19 -19.17
CA VAL A 91 4.47 -7.47 -17.74
C VAL A 91 4.07 -8.92 -17.50
N ILE A 92 4.79 -9.59 -16.61
CA ILE A 92 4.47 -10.93 -16.13
C ILE A 92 4.32 -10.85 -14.62
N THR A 93 3.16 -11.24 -14.10
CA THR A 93 2.95 -11.46 -12.67
C THR A 93 2.88 -12.94 -12.38
N ILE A 94 3.47 -13.35 -11.25
CA ILE A 94 3.55 -14.74 -10.85
C ILE A 94 2.88 -14.90 -9.50
N MET A 95 1.96 -15.85 -9.37
CA MET A 95 1.19 -16.05 -8.16
C MET A 95 0.64 -17.47 -8.03
N PRO A 96 0.33 -17.95 -6.81
CA PRO A 96 -0.40 -19.20 -6.61
C PRO A 96 -1.78 -19.17 -7.28
N ASP A 97 -2.23 -20.32 -7.78
CA ASP A 97 -3.52 -20.50 -8.47
C ASP A 97 -4.75 -20.35 -7.56
N SER A 98 -4.55 -20.32 -6.24
CA SER A 98 -5.57 -20.00 -5.23
C SER A 98 -5.89 -18.50 -5.07
N MET A 99 -5.12 -17.63 -5.74
CA MET A 99 -5.32 -16.19 -5.64
C MET A 99 -6.57 -15.72 -6.41
N SER A 100 -7.12 -14.57 -5.99
CA SER A 100 -8.36 -13.98 -6.49
C SER A 100 -8.40 -13.90 -8.03
N ILE A 101 -9.51 -14.41 -8.60
CA ILE A 101 -9.77 -14.37 -10.05
C ILE A 101 -9.91 -12.93 -10.54
N GLU A 102 -10.55 -12.06 -9.77
CA GLU A 102 -10.77 -10.66 -10.11
C GLU A 102 -9.46 -9.91 -10.31
N ARG A 103 -8.48 -10.16 -9.44
CA ARG A 103 -7.15 -9.55 -9.57
C ARG A 103 -6.40 -10.04 -10.80
N ARG A 104 -6.52 -11.34 -11.12
CA ARG A 104 -5.97 -11.89 -12.36
C ARG A 104 -6.60 -11.25 -13.59
N GLN A 105 -7.94 -11.12 -13.58
CA GLN A 105 -8.68 -10.49 -14.67
C GLN A 105 -8.30 -9.00 -14.81
N LEU A 106 -8.14 -8.27 -13.71
CA LEU A 106 -7.73 -6.88 -13.73
C LEU A 106 -6.33 -6.70 -14.34
N MET A 107 -5.36 -7.52 -13.93
CA MET A 107 -4.01 -7.50 -14.53
C MET A 107 -4.03 -7.90 -16.01
N ALA A 108 -4.80 -8.95 -16.37
CA ALA A 108 -4.97 -9.39 -17.75
C ALA A 108 -5.61 -8.32 -18.64
N ALA A 109 -6.54 -7.52 -18.10
CA ALA A 109 -7.16 -6.40 -18.83
C ALA A 109 -6.13 -5.32 -19.25
N TYR A 110 -5.04 -5.17 -18.50
CA TYR A 110 -3.89 -4.33 -18.89
C TYR A 110 -2.91 -5.03 -19.84
N GLY A 111 -3.19 -6.28 -20.28
CA GLY A 111 -2.30 -7.05 -21.15
C GLY A 111 -1.21 -7.81 -20.41
N THR A 112 -1.25 -7.89 -19.08
CA THR A 112 -0.26 -8.62 -18.28
C THR A 112 -0.46 -10.13 -18.43
N GLN A 113 0.64 -10.87 -18.63
CA GLN A 113 0.64 -12.31 -18.55
C GLN A 113 0.68 -12.75 -17.08
N VAL A 114 -0.33 -13.50 -16.66
CA VAL A 114 -0.40 -14.06 -15.30
C VAL A 114 0.09 -15.50 -15.34
N LEU A 115 1.21 -15.79 -14.70
CA LEU A 115 1.73 -17.13 -14.51
C LEU A 115 1.27 -17.68 -13.16
N LEU A 116 0.69 -18.87 -13.17
CA LEU A 116 0.19 -19.53 -11.96
C LEU A 116 1.16 -20.61 -11.49
N THR A 117 1.40 -20.65 -10.17
CA THR A 117 2.11 -21.75 -9.50
C THR A 117 1.11 -22.57 -8.67
N PRO A 118 1.39 -23.85 -8.39
CA PRO A 118 0.53 -24.66 -7.55
C PRO A 118 0.36 -24.06 -6.15
N ALA A 119 -0.88 -23.93 -5.69
CA ALA A 119 -1.18 -23.38 -4.35
C ALA A 119 -0.52 -24.18 -3.22
N ALA A 120 -0.35 -25.51 -3.40
CA ALA A 120 0.30 -26.38 -2.43
C ALA A 120 1.77 -26.01 -2.16
N GLU A 121 2.43 -25.37 -3.12
CA GLU A 121 3.83 -24.91 -2.99
C GLU A 121 3.95 -23.53 -2.32
N GLY A 122 2.82 -22.87 -2.08
CA GLY A 122 2.75 -21.57 -1.45
C GLY A 122 3.33 -20.42 -2.31
N PHE A 123 3.44 -19.24 -1.69
CA PHE A 123 3.93 -18.05 -2.38
C PHE A 123 5.44 -18.11 -2.70
N GLY A 124 6.20 -18.93 -1.96
CA GLY A 124 7.63 -19.14 -2.20
C GLY A 124 7.94 -19.65 -3.61
N ALA A 125 7.08 -20.51 -4.17
CA ALA A 125 7.23 -21.01 -5.55
C ALA A 125 7.09 -19.88 -6.59
N ALA A 126 6.20 -18.91 -6.36
CA ALA A 126 6.07 -17.74 -7.24
C ALA A 126 7.33 -16.86 -7.17
N VAL A 127 7.92 -16.66 -6.00
CA VAL A 127 9.18 -15.93 -5.82
C VAL A 127 10.32 -16.65 -6.53
N GLN A 128 10.47 -17.95 -6.33
CA GLN A 128 11.50 -18.76 -7.01
C GLN A 128 11.35 -18.67 -8.53
N LYS A 129 10.12 -18.72 -9.05
CA LYS A 129 9.88 -18.58 -10.48
C LYS A 129 10.23 -17.20 -11.03
N ALA A 130 9.97 -16.14 -10.26
CA ALA A 130 10.43 -14.79 -10.60
C ALA A 130 11.96 -14.71 -10.65
N GLU A 131 12.64 -15.31 -9.69
CA GLU A 131 14.10 -15.37 -9.65
C GLU A 131 14.66 -16.11 -10.86
N GLU A 132 14.14 -17.28 -11.21
CA GLU A 132 14.54 -18.03 -12.40
C GLU A 132 14.40 -17.20 -13.70
N LEU A 133 13.25 -16.52 -13.87
CA LEU A 133 13.02 -15.68 -15.05
C LEU A 133 13.96 -14.48 -15.09
N SER A 134 14.28 -13.90 -13.94
CA SER A 134 15.17 -12.73 -13.86
C SER A 134 16.60 -12.98 -14.32
N GLN A 135 17.02 -14.25 -14.41
CA GLN A 135 18.33 -14.62 -14.94
C GLN A 135 18.39 -14.55 -16.47
N GLN A 136 17.25 -14.42 -17.14
CA GLN A 136 17.20 -14.38 -18.60
C GLN A 136 17.41 -12.95 -19.09
N PRO A 137 18.14 -12.74 -20.21
CA PRO A 137 18.28 -11.43 -20.81
C PRO A 137 16.93 -10.79 -21.16
N GLY A 138 16.77 -9.50 -20.91
CA GLY A 138 15.55 -8.77 -21.20
C GLY A 138 14.42 -8.95 -20.17
N TYR A 139 14.71 -9.51 -19.00
CA TYR A 139 13.78 -9.59 -17.88
C TYR A 139 14.25 -8.71 -16.73
N PHE A 140 13.37 -7.86 -16.25
CA PHE A 140 13.59 -6.98 -15.09
C PHE A 140 12.66 -7.38 -13.95
N TRP A 141 13.20 -7.78 -12.81
CA TRP A 141 12.42 -8.11 -11.61
C TRP A 141 12.27 -6.87 -10.71
N ALA A 142 11.04 -6.44 -10.47
CA ALA A 142 10.75 -5.22 -9.70
C ALA A 142 11.14 -5.29 -8.23
N LYS A 143 11.10 -6.49 -7.59
CA LYS A 143 11.55 -6.77 -6.20
C LYS A 143 10.96 -5.80 -5.18
N GLN A 144 9.63 -5.72 -5.09
CA GLN A 144 8.95 -4.74 -4.24
C GLN A 144 9.38 -4.71 -2.77
N PHE A 145 9.90 -5.82 -2.23
CA PHE A 145 10.33 -5.93 -0.83
C PHE A 145 11.79 -5.52 -0.60
N ASP A 146 12.57 -5.38 -1.67
CA ASP A 146 14.02 -5.14 -1.62
C ASP A 146 14.46 -3.90 -2.41
N ASN A 147 13.59 -3.37 -3.27
CA ASN A 147 13.93 -2.26 -4.15
C ASN A 147 13.83 -0.91 -3.42
N PRO A 148 14.95 -0.15 -3.30
CA PRO A 148 14.96 1.14 -2.59
C PRO A 148 14.10 2.22 -3.27
N ALA A 149 13.73 2.06 -4.55
CA ALA A 149 12.80 2.95 -5.22
C ALA A 149 11.39 2.94 -4.57
N ASN A 150 11.04 1.87 -3.82
CA ASN A 150 9.79 1.78 -3.10
C ASN A 150 9.70 2.82 -1.96
N PRO A 151 10.53 2.82 -0.90
CA PRO A 151 10.44 3.86 0.13
C PRO A 151 10.80 5.25 -0.40
N SER A 152 11.66 5.35 -1.41
CA SER A 152 12.07 6.62 -2.01
C SER A 152 10.89 7.43 -2.55
N ILE A 153 9.95 6.82 -3.29
CA ILE A 153 8.79 7.54 -3.83
C ILE A 153 7.86 8.04 -2.73
N HIS A 154 7.73 7.30 -1.63
CA HIS A 154 6.92 7.72 -0.50
C HIS A 154 7.54 8.90 0.26
N TYR A 155 8.87 8.94 0.37
CA TYR A 155 9.60 10.09 0.89
C TYR A 155 9.42 11.32 0.00
N GLN A 156 9.57 11.14 -1.33
CA GLN A 156 9.55 12.23 -2.31
C GLN A 156 8.15 12.76 -2.62
N THR A 157 7.10 11.95 -2.45
CA THR A 157 5.74 12.32 -2.85
C THR A 157 4.75 12.19 -1.70
N THR A 158 4.44 10.99 -1.21
CA THR A 158 3.39 10.77 -0.21
C THR A 158 3.61 11.57 1.06
N GLY A 159 4.84 11.60 1.58
CA GLY A 159 5.21 12.40 2.75
C GLY A 159 5.13 13.89 2.48
N GLN A 160 5.62 14.34 1.32
CA GLN A 160 5.56 15.75 0.94
C GLN A 160 4.14 16.23 0.70
N GLU A 161 3.27 15.39 0.11
CA GLU A 161 1.85 15.70 -0.06
C GLU A 161 1.14 15.88 1.29
N ILE A 162 1.49 15.08 2.30
CA ILE A 162 0.97 15.25 3.66
C ILE A 162 1.45 16.58 4.26
N ILE A 163 2.74 16.86 4.21
CA ILE A 163 3.30 18.14 4.71
C ILE A 163 2.64 19.33 4.01
N GLN A 164 2.49 19.26 2.69
CA GLN A 164 1.85 20.35 1.93
C GLN A 164 0.38 20.54 2.31
N ALA A 165 -0.36 19.46 2.58
CA ALA A 165 -1.77 19.52 2.99
C ALA A 165 -1.97 20.14 4.39
N PHE A 166 -0.92 20.20 5.21
CA PHE A 166 -0.87 20.88 6.50
C PHE A 166 -0.08 22.19 6.43
N ASP A 167 -0.08 22.89 5.27
CA ASP A 167 0.55 24.19 5.06
C ASP A 167 2.06 24.23 5.42
N GLY A 168 2.74 23.11 5.23
CA GLY A 168 4.16 22.95 5.54
C GLY A 168 4.45 22.44 6.96
N GLU A 169 3.43 22.19 7.75
CA GLU A 169 3.52 21.55 9.06
C GLU A 169 3.37 20.03 8.95
N THR A 170 3.40 19.32 10.07
CA THR A 170 3.21 17.87 10.13
C THR A 170 2.02 17.52 11.02
N PRO A 171 1.34 16.39 10.79
CA PRO A 171 0.43 15.84 11.79
C PRO A 171 1.20 15.44 13.06
N ASP A 172 0.51 15.26 14.17
CA ASP A 172 1.12 14.75 15.41
C ASP A 172 1.42 13.25 15.31
N ALA A 173 0.65 12.51 14.51
CA ALA A 173 0.92 11.09 14.24
C ALA A 173 0.58 10.69 12.79
N PHE A 174 1.35 9.74 12.25
CA PHE A 174 1.08 9.05 10.99
C PHE A 174 0.90 7.56 11.24
N VAL A 175 -0.18 6.99 10.71
CA VAL A 175 -0.58 5.59 10.91
C VAL A 175 -0.66 4.87 9.57
N ALA A 176 0.05 3.76 9.42
CA ALA A 176 0.02 2.96 8.19
C ALA A 176 0.19 1.46 8.44
N GLY A 177 -0.55 0.64 7.69
CA GLY A 177 -0.35 -0.81 7.65
C GLY A 177 0.99 -1.18 7.03
N ILE A 178 1.66 -2.19 7.56
CA ILE A 178 2.98 -2.62 7.11
C ILE A 178 2.86 -3.85 6.21
N GLY A 179 2.98 -3.64 4.90
CA GLY A 179 3.16 -4.71 3.90
C GLY A 179 4.65 -4.85 3.54
N THR A 180 5.11 -4.12 2.52
CA THR A 180 6.54 -4.05 2.15
C THR A 180 7.36 -3.16 3.09
N GLY A 181 6.72 -2.33 3.90
CA GLY A 181 7.38 -1.34 4.73
C GLY A 181 7.75 -0.02 4.02
N GLY A 182 7.61 0.04 2.68
CA GLY A 182 8.03 1.21 1.91
C GLY A 182 7.28 2.48 2.27
N THR A 183 5.96 2.41 2.44
CA THR A 183 5.13 3.56 2.79
C THR A 183 5.52 4.16 4.15
N ILE A 184 5.56 3.33 5.18
CA ILE A 184 5.85 3.80 6.55
C ILE A 184 7.28 4.32 6.67
N THR A 185 8.24 3.67 5.98
CA THR A 185 9.63 4.10 5.92
C THR A 185 9.78 5.46 5.22
N GLY A 186 9.24 5.57 4.00
CA GLY A 186 9.39 6.79 3.21
C GLY A 186 8.66 7.99 3.81
N VAL A 187 7.39 7.82 4.17
CA VAL A 187 6.60 8.88 4.82
C VAL A 187 7.18 9.22 6.19
N GLY A 188 7.53 8.21 7.00
CA GLY A 188 8.10 8.40 8.32
C GLY A 188 9.39 9.24 8.28
N ARG A 189 10.30 8.94 7.34
CA ARG A 189 11.52 9.75 7.14
C ARG A 189 11.19 11.19 6.76
N ALA A 190 10.28 11.42 5.81
CA ALA A 190 9.91 12.76 5.38
C ALA A 190 9.29 13.58 6.52
N LEU A 191 8.39 12.99 7.29
CA LEU A 191 7.75 13.67 8.42
C LEU A 191 8.72 13.94 9.56
N LYS A 192 9.56 12.96 9.94
CA LYS A 192 10.54 13.12 11.02
C LYS A 192 11.67 14.09 10.67
N GLU A 193 12.06 14.19 9.41
CA GLU A 193 13.01 15.21 8.96
C GLU A 193 12.45 16.62 9.15
N LYS A 194 11.15 16.81 8.91
CA LYS A 194 10.46 18.08 9.14
C LYS A 194 10.21 18.35 10.62
N ASN A 195 9.80 17.32 11.37
CA ASN A 195 9.51 17.41 12.80
C ASN A 195 9.77 16.06 13.48
N ALA A 196 10.85 15.96 14.23
CA ALA A 196 11.26 14.73 14.90
C ALA A 196 10.25 14.23 15.97
N ALA A 197 9.31 15.06 16.41
CA ALA A 197 8.29 14.70 17.40
C ALA A 197 7.07 13.97 16.82
N VAL A 198 6.94 13.87 15.49
CA VAL A 198 5.84 13.12 14.86
C VAL A 198 5.91 11.65 15.27
N GLN A 199 4.79 11.10 15.72
CA GLN A 199 4.68 9.69 16.03
C GLN A 199 4.39 8.89 14.76
N ILE A 200 5.24 7.93 14.43
CA ILE A 200 5.05 7.00 13.29
C ILE A 200 4.58 5.66 13.83
N ILE A 201 3.34 5.31 13.52
CA ILE A 201 2.67 4.13 14.09
C ILE A 201 2.47 3.08 13.01
N GLY A 202 3.11 1.93 13.18
CA GLY A 202 2.93 0.76 12.34
C GLY A 202 1.67 -0.02 12.71
N VAL A 203 0.92 -0.50 11.72
CA VAL A 203 -0.24 -1.37 11.96
C VAL A 203 0.06 -2.77 11.47
N GLU A 204 -0.11 -3.75 12.36
CA GLU A 204 0.01 -5.18 12.07
C GLU A 204 -1.26 -5.93 12.48
N PRO A 205 -1.55 -7.09 11.84
CA PRO A 205 -2.59 -7.98 12.36
C PRO A 205 -2.21 -8.51 13.74
N GLU A 206 -3.15 -8.48 14.68
CA GLU A 206 -2.93 -9.06 16.01
C GLU A 206 -2.62 -10.56 15.94
N GLU A 207 -3.17 -11.26 14.94
CA GLU A 207 -2.96 -12.67 14.67
C GLU A 207 -1.56 -12.99 14.10
N ALA A 208 -0.86 -11.99 13.54
CA ALA A 208 0.43 -12.17 12.86
C ALA A 208 1.33 -10.93 12.99
N PRO A 209 1.70 -10.50 14.20
CA PRO A 209 2.53 -9.31 14.45
C PRO A 209 4.03 -9.64 14.22
N PHE A 210 4.41 -9.75 12.92
CA PHE A 210 5.75 -10.23 12.58
C PHE A 210 6.85 -9.19 12.82
N ILE A 211 6.61 -7.94 12.43
CA ILE A 211 7.64 -6.88 12.54
C ILE A 211 7.90 -6.50 14.00
N SER A 212 6.82 -6.37 14.78
CA SER A 212 6.91 -5.99 16.20
C SER A 212 7.29 -7.14 17.12
N LYS A 213 6.79 -8.37 16.87
CA LYS A 213 6.93 -9.49 17.80
C LYS A 213 7.58 -10.75 17.20
N GLY A 214 7.91 -10.77 15.90
CA GLY A 214 8.46 -11.96 15.23
C GLY A 214 7.46 -13.12 15.08
N GLN A 215 6.16 -12.87 15.31
CA GLN A 215 5.14 -13.92 15.32
C GLN A 215 4.46 -14.02 13.95
N LYS A 216 4.36 -15.25 13.44
CA LYS A 216 3.61 -15.58 12.22
C LYS A 216 2.23 -16.11 12.61
N GLY A 217 1.24 -15.85 11.77
CA GLY A 217 -0.11 -16.36 11.95
C GLY A 217 -0.95 -16.24 10.69
N LYS A 218 -2.19 -16.71 10.73
CA LYS A 218 -3.17 -16.55 9.67
C LYS A 218 -4.08 -15.39 10.01
N HIS A 219 -4.22 -14.46 9.10
CA HIS A 219 -5.10 -13.30 9.25
C HIS A 219 -5.83 -13.01 7.94
N ARG A 220 -6.86 -12.16 8.00
CA ARG A 220 -7.71 -11.79 6.87
C ARG A 220 -7.43 -10.38 6.34
N ILE A 221 -6.46 -9.64 6.90
CA ILE A 221 -6.11 -8.29 6.48
C ILE A 221 -5.16 -8.36 5.29
N GLN A 222 -5.69 -8.43 4.08
CA GLN A 222 -4.88 -8.53 2.86
C GLN A 222 -4.01 -7.29 2.67
N GLY A 223 -2.77 -7.51 2.21
CA GLY A 223 -1.83 -6.44 1.83
C GLY A 223 -0.85 -6.00 2.91
N ILE A 224 -1.00 -6.49 4.14
CA ILE A 224 -0.05 -6.27 5.25
C ILE A 224 0.44 -7.59 5.83
N SER A 225 1.49 -7.54 6.65
CA SER A 225 2.14 -8.69 7.32
C SER A 225 2.57 -9.80 6.34
N ALA A 226 3.66 -9.56 5.63
CA ALA A 226 4.20 -10.50 4.64
C ALA A 226 4.76 -11.80 5.27
N GLY A 227 4.90 -11.87 6.61
CA GLY A 227 5.43 -13.02 7.34
C GLY A 227 6.97 -13.15 7.30
N PHE A 228 7.64 -12.12 6.82
CA PHE A 228 9.10 -11.94 6.84
C PHE A 228 9.43 -10.45 6.98
N LEU A 229 10.69 -10.15 7.29
CA LEU A 229 11.19 -8.77 7.39
C LEU A 229 11.65 -8.29 6.01
N PRO A 230 10.96 -7.32 5.37
CA PRO A 230 11.42 -6.72 4.12
C PRO A 230 12.75 -5.97 4.32
N SER A 231 13.65 -6.04 3.34
CA SER A 231 14.97 -5.40 3.46
C SER A 231 14.90 -3.87 3.41
N ILE A 232 13.82 -3.32 2.82
CA ILE A 232 13.62 -1.88 2.67
C ILE A 232 12.97 -1.20 3.86
N ILE A 233 12.51 -1.96 4.87
CA ILE A 233 11.89 -1.36 6.05
C ILE A 233 12.94 -0.76 6.96
N ASP A 234 12.73 0.49 7.35
CA ASP A 234 13.50 1.15 8.39
C ASP A 234 12.70 1.13 9.70
N LYS A 235 13.08 0.23 10.60
CA LYS A 235 12.40 0.08 11.89
C LYS A 235 12.66 1.26 12.83
N GLU A 236 13.74 2.00 12.62
CA GLU A 236 14.13 3.13 13.50
C GLU A 236 13.19 4.34 13.32
N VAL A 237 12.49 4.42 12.18
CA VAL A 237 11.49 5.49 11.99
C VAL A 237 10.17 5.19 12.67
N ILE A 238 9.91 3.94 13.09
CA ILE A 238 8.65 3.50 13.68
C ILE A 238 8.74 3.66 15.20
N ASP A 239 7.86 4.46 15.77
CA ASP A 239 7.86 4.73 17.20
C ASP A 239 7.05 3.70 17.99
N ASP A 240 5.94 3.21 17.40
CA ASP A 240 5.04 2.26 18.08
C ASP A 240 4.24 1.42 17.08
N PHE A 241 3.58 0.37 17.58
CA PHE A 241 2.74 -0.53 16.79
C PHE A 241 1.35 -0.65 17.39
N GLU A 242 0.32 -0.55 16.54
CA GLU A 242 -1.05 -0.91 16.86
C GLU A 242 -1.38 -2.28 16.24
N LEU A 243 -1.80 -3.20 17.10
CA LEU A 243 -2.21 -4.54 16.69
C LEU A 243 -3.73 -4.57 16.54
N ILE A 244 -4.19 -4.90 15.34
CA ILE A 244 -5.61 -4.86 14.97
C ILE A 244 -6.04 -6.25 14.51
N THR A 245 -7.12 -6.79 15.11
CA THR A 245 -7.69 -8.07 14.68
C THR A 245 -8.31 -7.97 13.29
N SER A 246 -8.37 -9.08 12.58
CA SER A 246 -9.03 -9.16 11.27
C SER A 246 -10.50 -8.73 11.33
N GLU A 247 -11.20 -9.10 12.39
CA GLU A 247 -12.61 -8.76 12.62
C GLU A 247 -12.77 -7.25 12.77
N LEU A 248 -11.98 -6.61 13.63
CA LEU A 248 -12.05 -5.16 13.87
C LEU A 248 -11.70 -4.38 12.58
N ALA A 249 -10.71 -4.85 11.80
CA ALA A 249 -10.36 -4.25 10.52
C ALA A 249 -11.53 -4.27 9.52
N ILE A 250 -12.21 -5.43 9.40
CA ILE A 250 -13.37 -5.59 8.51
C ILE A 250 -14.55 -4.73 8.99
N GLU A 251 -14.85 -4.76 10.28
CA GLU A 251 -15.93 -3.95 10.87
C GLU A 251 -15.68 -2.45 10.65
N THR A 252 -14.45 -2.00 10.85
CA THR A 252 -14.09 -0.59 10.65
C THR A 252 -14.16 -0.19 9.17
N ALA A 253 -13.76 -1.07 8.23
CA ALA A 253 -13.93 -0.81 6.79
C ALA A 253 -15.42 -0.67 6.41
N LYS A 254 -16.30 -1.52 6.94
CA LYS A 254 -17.76 -1.40 6.76
C LYS A 254 -18.29 -0.07 7.32
N LYS A 255 -17.90 0.28 8.54
CA LYS A 255 -18.31 1.54 9.19
C LYS A 255 -17.83 2.75 8.40
N LEU A 256 -16.58 2.75 7.93
CA LEU A 256 -16.02 3.83 7.13
C LEU A 256 -16.83 4.08 5.86
N ALA A 257 -17.21 3.00 5.15
CA ALA A 257 -18.10 3.10 3.98
C ALA A 257 -19.49 3.64 4.34
N ALA A 258 -20.12 3.08 5.37
CA ALA A 258 -21.50 3.41 5.73
C ALA A 258 -21.67 4.78 6.39
N THR A 259 -20.64 5.29 7.10
CA THR A 259 -20.76 6.54 7.87
C THR A 259 -20.04 7.71 7.24
N GLU A 260 -18.89 7.49 6.61
CA GLU A 260 -18.08 8.55 5.99
C GLU A 260 -18.17 8.55 4.44
N GLY A 261 -18.81 7.53 3.84
CA GLY A 261 -18.91 7.39 2.39
C GLY A 261 -17.60 6.98 1.71
N ILE A 262 -16.64 6.45 2.47
CA ILE A 262 -15.30 6.10 1.97
C ILE A 262 -15.20 4.57 1.87
N LEU A 263 -15.41 4.03 0.68
CA LEU A 263 -15.32 2.59 0.40
C LEU A 263 -13.87 2.17 0.15
N THR A 264 -13.27 1.46 1.09
CA THR A 264 -11.86 1.08 1.08
C THR A 264 -11.63 -0.38 1.46
N GLY A 265 -10.41 -0.89 1.25
CA GLY A 265 -10.05 -2.26 1.58
C GLY A 265 -9.91 -2.55 3.08
N ILE A 266 -9.70 -3.82 3.42
CA ILE A 266 -9.62 -4.30 4.81
C ILE A 266 -8.44 -3.65 5.56
N SER A 267 -7.28 -3.50 4.90
CA SER A 267 -6.10 -2.85 5.51
C SER A 267 -6.32 -1.37 5.81
N SER A 268 -7.20 -0.71 5.06
CA SER A 268 -7.65 0.65 5.36
C SER A 268 -8.48 0.67 6.65
N GLY A 269 -9.37 -0.31 6.83
CA GLY A 269 -10.12 -0.48 8.08
C GLY A 269 -9.18 -0.69 9.27
N ALA A 270 -8.12 -1.49 9.12
CA ALA A 270 -7.09 -1.66 10.15
C ALA A 270 -6.38 -0.34 10.49
N ALA A 271 -5.99 0.43 9.46
CA ALA A 271 -5.33 1.73 9.66
C ALA A 271 -6.24 2.74 10.38
N VAL A 272 -7.54 2.79 10.04
CA VAL A 272 -8.51 3.66 10.72
C VAL A 272 -8.78 3.19 12.14
N ALA A 273 -8.93 1.89 12.39
CA ALA A 273 -9.09 1.36 13.74
C ALA A 273 -7.90 1.73 14.65
N ALA A 274 -6.68 1.62 14.13
CA ALA A 274 -5.48 2.07 14.82
C ALA A 274 -5.47 3.59 15.03
N ALA A 275 -5.80 4.38 14.00
CA ALA A 275 -5.87 5.84 14.08
C ALA A 275 -6.87 6.34 15.13
N LEU A 276 -8.02 5.67 15.27
CA LEU A 276 -9.00 5.98 16.32
C LEU A 276 -8.42 5.80 17.73
N ARG A 277 -7.65 4.72 17.96
CA ARG A 277 -6.94 4.50 19.23
C ARG A 277 -5.89 5.57 19.49
N VAL A 278 -5.09 5.88 18.48
CA VAL A 278 -4.05 6.94 18.55
C VAL A 278 -4.69 8.30 18.80
N ALA A 279 -5.75 8.65 18.08
CA ALA A 279 -6.46 9.92 18.24
C ALA A 279 -7.05 10.11 19.64
N LYS A 280 -7.63 9.04 20.21
CA LYS A 280 -8.13 9.05 21.59
C LYS A 280 -6.98 9.27 22.60
N ARG A 281 -5.82 8.67 22.38
CA ARG A 281 -4.62 8.78 23.24
C ARG A 281 -4.00 10.18 23.16
N LEU A 282 -3.99 10.81 21.97
CA LEU A 282 -3.45 12.15 21.76
C LEU A 282 -4.38 13.25 22.27
N GLY A 283 -5.69 13.07 22.17
CA GLY A 283 -6.70 14.02 22.64
C GLY A 283 -6.92 15.21 21.70
N LYS A 284 -7.83 16.07 22.12
CA LYS A 284 -8.32 17.24 21.38
C LYS A 284 -7.18 18.22 21.00
N GLY A 285 -7.28 18.80 19.82
CA GLY A 285 -6.32 19.79 19.31
C GLY A 285 -5.09 19.17 18.67
N LYS A 286 -5.04 17.85 18.56
CA LYS A 286 -4.02 17.08 17.86
C LYS A 286 -4.55 16.56 16.53
N THR A 287 -3.64 16.11 15.67
CA THR A 287 -3.97 15.58 14.33
C THR A 287 -3.30 14.24 14.07
N VAL A 288 -4.06 13.32 13.46
CA VAL A 288 -3.59 11.99 13.03
C VAL A 288 -3.86 11.84 11.54
N VAL A 289 -2.87 11.37 10.79
CA VAL A 289 -3.07 10.96 9.39
C VAL A 289 -2.99 9.44 9.30
N ALA A 290 -4.04 8.81 8.74
CA ALA A 290 -4.04 7.39 8.42
C ALA A 290 -4.02 7.18 6.90
N LEU A 291 -3.16 6.27 6.40
CA LEU A 291 -3.10 5.96 4.98
C LEU A 291 -4.07 4.82 4.65
N LEU A 292 -4.95 5.05 3.66
CA LEU A 292 -5.90 4.07 3.12
C LEU A 292 -5.37 3.55 1.78
N PRO A 293 -4.84 2.30 1.74
CA PRO A 293 -4.04 1.85 0.59
C PRO A 293 -4.80 1.67 -0.73
N ASP A 294 -6.09 1.27 -0.69
CA ASP A 294 -6.81 0.90 -1.90
C ASP A 294 -8.34 1.05 -1.80
N THR A 295 -9.03 0.76 -2.91
CA THR A 295 -10.50 0.76 -3.01
C THR A 295 -11.12 -0.52 -2.46
N GLY A 296 -12.31 -0.39 -1.84
CA GLY A 296 -13.10 -1.52 -1.35
C GLY A 296 -13.71 -2.40 -2.45
N GLU A 297 -13.84 -1.90 -3.68
CA GLU A 297 -14.37 -2.66 -4.81
C GLU A 297 -13.58 -3.96 -5.06
N ARG A 298 -12.28 -3.98 -4.76
CA ARG A 298 -11.41 -5.17 -4.87
C ARG A 298 -11.75 -6.28 -3.89
N TYR A 299 -12.66 -6.05 -2.96
CA TYR A 299 -13.02 -6.97 -1.87
C TYR A 299 -14.49 -7.39 -1.91
N LEU A 300 -15.29 -6.92 -2.89
CA LEU A 300 -16.72 -7.23 -2.97
C LEU A 300 -16.97 -8.75 -3.08
N SER A 301 -16.17 -9.45 -3.87
CA SER A 301 -16.27 -10.91 -4.02
C SER A 301 -15.91 -11.70 -2.76
N THR A 302 -15.23 -11.08 -1.79
CA THR A 302 -14.93 -11.72 -0.50
C THR A 302 -16.14 -11.80 0.43
N GLY A 303 -17.23 -11.12 0.09
CA GLY A 303 -18.44 -11.07 0.89
C GLY A 303 -18.36 -10.19 2.15
N ILE A 304 -17.24 -9.52 2.40
CA ILE A 304 -17.07 -8.72 3.63
C ILE A 304 -18.05 -7.55 3.72
N PHE A 305 -18.59 -7.06 2.62
CA PHE A 305 -19.57 -5.96 2.56
C PHE A 305 -21.01 -6.46 2.42
N ASN A 306 -21.26 -7.79 2.41
CA ASN A 306 -22.62 -8.31 2.35
C ASN A 306 -23.39 -7.89 3.60
N GLN A 307 -24.66 -7.56 3.43
CA GLN A 307 -25.61 -7.42 4.53
C GLN A 307 -25.97 -8.83 5.02
N GLU A 308 -25.99 -9.03 6.33
CA GLU A 308 -26.52 -10.26 6.95
C GLU A 308 -28.03 -10.32 6.83
#